data_9224c3a6ce3e0a5a3fc1be0458b41dc6
#
_entry.id   9224c3a6ce3e0a5a3fc1be0458b41dc6
#
_cell.length_a   1.000
_cell.length_b   1.000
_cell.length_c   1.000
_cell.angle_alpha   90.00
_cell.angle_beta   90.00
_cell.angle_gamma   90.00
#
_symmetry.space_group_name_H-M   'P 1'
#
loop_
_entity.id
_entity.type
_entity.pdbx_description
1 polymer ?
#
loop_
_entity_poly.entity_id
_entity_poly.type
_entity_poly.pdbx_seq_one_letter_code
_entity_poly.pdbx_strand_id
1 'polypeptide(L)'
;GLKPDSEYRYETLIDGELVKSETALRVRTYPREGQASAFRMGLGGCAGYTPIYERMWSTVASHDLDAMLMLGDNVYLDLPEMAGAFHDYTYYRRQSNPDFRKLVASTPMYSIWDDHDAVIDDIWMGRYRDKPDWKQPMVNLFNRNWVNPGEGVTEWPGCWYSFSIGDVE
;
A
#
# COMPACT_ATOMS: atom_id res chain seq x y z
N GLY A 1 -15.15 -5.25 -18.52
CA GLY A 1 -14.65 -4.57 -17.33
C GLY A 1 -15.74 -4.46 -16.27
N LEU A 2 -15.37 -4.04 -15.05
CA LEU A 2 -16.30 -3.81 -13.96
C LEU A 2 -17.11 -2.52 -14.21
N LYS A 3 -18.32 -2.45 -13.67
CA LYS A 3 -19.12 -1.22 -13.74
C LYS A 3 -18.55 -0.18 -12.78
N PRO A 4 -18.50 1.12 -13.14
CA PRO A 4 -18.13 2.18 -12.20
C PRO A 4 -19.10 2.26 -11.02
N ASP A 5 -18.64 2.84 -9.92
CA ASP A 5 -19.43 3.10 -8.71
C ASP A 5 -20.25 1.88 -8.24
N SER A 6 -19.60 0.73 -8.20
CA SER A 6 -20.27 -0.55 -7.91
C SER A 6 -19.45 -1.37 -6.93
N GLU A 7 -20.13 -2.02 -5.99
CA GLU A 7 -19.50 -2.95 -5.06
C GLU A 7 -19.42 -4.36 -5.66
N TYR A 8 -18.29 -5.00 -5.48
CA TYR A 8 -18.02 -6.39 -5.85
C TYR A 8 -17.47 -7.16 -4.66
N ARG A 9 -17.81 -8.43 -4.59
CA ARG A 9 -17.15 -9.39 -3.73
C ARG A 9 -16.11 -10.13 -4.53
N TYR A 10 -14.99 -10.45 -3.91
CA TYR A 10 -13.94 -11.24 -4.55
C TYR A 10 -13.50 -12.39 -3.66
N GLU A 11 -12.88 -13.38 -4.26
CA GLU A 11 -12.32 -14.55 -3.62
C GLU A 11 -10.87 -14.69 -4.03
N THR A 12 -10.06 -15.26 -3.14
CA THR A 12 -8.66 -15.58 -3.45
C THR A 12 -8.52 -17.09 -3.62
N LEU A 13 -7.96 -17.50 -4.74
CA LEU A 13 -7.64 -18.90 -5.00
C LEU A 13 -6.11 -19.05 -5.07
N ILE A 14 -5.58 -20.11 -4.46
CA ILE A 14 -4.19 -20.53 -4.60
C ILE A 14 -4.23 -21.95 -5.17
N ASP A 15 -3.58 -22.16 -6.30
CA ASP A 15 -3.58 -23.44 -7.05
C ASP A 15 -4.99 -24.00 -7.31
N GLY A 16 -5.97 -23.10 -7.49
CA GLY A 16 -7.37 -23.44 -7.72
C GLY A 16 -8.18 -23.71 -6.45
N GLU A 17 -7.56 -23.68 -5.29
CA GLU A 17 -8.24 -23.87 -4.02
C GLU A 17 -8.60 -22.55 -3.34
N LEU A 18 -9.82 -22.47 -2.81
CA LEU A 18 -10.33 -21.28 -2.15
C LEU A 18 -9.60 -21.03 -0.83
N VAL A 19 -8.99 -19.87 -0.71
CA VAL A 19 -8.42 -19.36 0.54
C VAL A 19 -9.54 -18.79 1.40
N LYS A 20 -9.79 -19.41 2.55
CA LYS A 20 -10.77 -18.90 3.50
C LYS A 20 -10.31 -17.58 4.10
N SER A 21 -11.18 -16.59 4.08
CA SER A 21 -10.97 -15.30 4.75
C SER A 21 -11.98 -15.14 5.88
N GLU A 22 -11.52 -14.69 7.04
CA GLU A 22 -12.38 -14.33 8.17
C GLU A 22 -13.06 -12.97 7.97
N THR A 23 -12.55 -12.18 7.03
CA THR A 23 -13.06 -10.86 6.70
C THR A 23 -13.73 -10.91 5.33
N ALA A 24 -14.85 -10.23 5.17
CA ALA A 24 -15.50 -10.10 3.87
C ALA A 24 -14.58 -9.37 2.89
N LEU A 25 -14.26 -10.04 1.79
CA LEU A 25 -13.44 -9.51 0.71
C LEU A 25 -14.35 -8.75 -0.25
N ARG A 26 -14.23 -7.43 -0.28
CA ARG A 26 -15.04 -6.57 -1.13
C ARG A 26 -14.20 -5.45 -1.72
N VAL A 27 -14.60 -4.95 -2.88
CA VAL A 27 -14.02 -3.79 -3.52
C VAL A 27 -15.13 -2.96 -4.14
N ARG A 28 -15.04 -1.65 -4.02
CA ARG A 28 -15.88 -0.70 -4.72
C ARG A 28 -15.08 -0.06 -5.84
N THR A 29 -15.61 -0.10 -7.03
CA THR A 29 -15.03 0.63 -8.16
C THR A 29 -15.34 2.12 -8.04
N TYR A 30 -14.39 2.94 -8.43
CA TYR A 30 -14.56 4.38 -8.39
C TYR A 30 -15.62 4.86 -9.38
N PRO A 31 -16.24 6.03 -9.10
CA PRO A 31 -17.06 6.74 -10.08
C PRO A 31 -16.29 6.98 -11.37
N ARG A 32 -16.99 7.26 -12.45
CA ARG A 32 -16.33 7.63 -13.72
C ARG A 32 -15.55 8.92 -13.53
N GLU A 33 -14.43 9.02 -14.20
CA GLU A 33 -13.65 10.25 -14.29
C GLU A 33 -14.54 11.42 -14.73
N GLY A 34 -14.42 12.57 -14.07
CA GLY A 34 -15.25 13.75 -14.25
C GLY A 34 -16.65 13.68 -13.65
N GLN A 35 -17.04 12.58 -13.00
CA GLN A 35 -18.30 12.46 -12.30
C GLN A 35 -18.18 12.96 -10.87
N ALA A 36 -18.87 14.04 -10.52
CA ALA A 36 -18.96 14.52 -9.15
C ALA A 36 -19.53 13.45 -8.21
N SER A 37 -18.81 13.18 -7.13
CA SER A 37 -19.22 12.18 -6.14
C SER A 37 -18.59 12.47 -4.78
N ALA A 38 -19.29 12.04 -3.73
CA ALA A 38 -18.75 12.10 -2.38
C ALA A 38 -17.95 10.81 -2.08
N PHE A 39 -16.76 10.97 -1.52
CA PHE A 39 -15.94 9.85 -1.06
C PHE A 39 -15.20 10.21 0.22
N ARG A 40 -14.72 9.19 0.93
CA ARG A 40 -13.91 9.32 2.13
C ARG A 40 -12.52 8.79 1.86
N MET A 41 -11.53 9.64 2.09
CA MET A 41 -10.13 9.29 1.95
C MET A 41 -9.43 9.35 3.30
N GLY A 42 -8.72 8.29 3.66
CA GLY A 42 -7.80 8.27 4.79
C GLY A 42 -6.43 8.74 4.34
N LEU A 43 -5.74 9.47 5.20
CA LEU A 43 -4.35 9.86 5.03
C LEU A 43 -3.56 9.37 6.24
N GLY A 44 -2.43 8.73 6.04
CA GLY A 44 -1.58 8.23 7.11
C GLY A 44 -0.12 8.14 6.70
N GLY A 45 0.76 8.14 7.67
CA GLY A 45 2.20 7.96 7.51
C GLY A 45 2.85 7.68 8.85
N CYS A 46 4.16 7.50 8.88
CA CYS A 46 4.95 7.24 10.10
C CYS A 46 4.38 6.08 10.94
N ALA A 47 3.96 5.02 10.26
CA ALA A 47 3.26 3.89 10.87
C ALA A 47 4.21 2.83 11.41
N GLY A 48 5.08 3.18 12.37
CA GLY A 48 5.96 2.24 13.05
C GLY A 48 5.20 1.05 13.64
N TYR A 49 5.74 -0.16 13.48
CA TYR A 49 5.10 -1.37 13.97
C TYR A 49 5.27 -1.49 15.49
N THR A 50 4.16 -1.34 16.22
CA THR A 50 4.10 -1.60 17.66
C THR A 50 2.89 -2.48 17.94
N PRO A 51 3.06 -3.73 18.37
CA PRO A 51 1.98 -4.73 18.44
C PRO A 51 0.73 -4.24 19.17
N ILE A 52 0.88 -3.53 20.28
CA ILE A 52 -0.26 -3.03 21.07
C ILE A 52 -1.05 -1.90 20.39
N TYR A 53 -0.45 -1.25 19.39
CA TYR A 53 -1.10 -0.16 18.64
C TYR A 53 -1.64 -0.61 17.30
N GLU A 54 -1.30 -1.80 16.81
CA GLU A 54 -1.78 -2.31 15.52
C GLU A 54 -3.32 -2.38 15.43
N ARG A 55 -4.03 -2.43 16.56
CA ARG A 55 -5.50 -2.30 16.62
C ARG A 55 -6.03 -1.01 16.00
N MET A 56 -5.18 0.00 15.81
CA MET A 56 -5.57 1.24 15.12
C MET A 56 -6.13 0.98 13.72
N TRP A 57 -5.64 -0.04 13.04
CA TRP A 57 -6.09 -0.40 11.70
C TRP A 57 -7.57 -0.82 11.67
N SER A 58 -8.06 -1.51 12.71
CA SER A 58 -9.50 -1.77 12.86
C SER A 58 -10.30 -0.50 13.08
N THR A 59 -9.74 0.48 13.81
CA THR A 59 -10.38 1.79 13.97
C THR A 59 -10.45 2.52 12.64
N VAL A 60 -9.35 2.54 11.88
CA VAL A 60 -9.34 3.12 10.53
C VAL A 60 -10.37 2.43 9.63
N ALA A 61 -10.42 1.10 9.64
CA ALA A 61 -11.38 0.32 8.85
C ALA A 61 -12.85 0.63 9.20
N SER A 62 -13.14 1.05 10.45
CA SER A 62 -14.50 1.40 10.88
C SER A 62 -15.04 2.70 10.29
N HIS A 63 -14.18 3.50 9.64
CA HIS A 63 -14.60 4.73 8.95
C HIS A 63 -15.14 4.50 7.55
N ASP A 64 -15.12 3.27 7.05
CA ASP A 64 -15.63 2.88 5.72
C ASP A 64 -15.07 3.79 4.62
N LEU A 65 -13.75 3.76 4.48
CA LEU A 65 -13.01 4.58 3.54
C LEU A 65 -13.13 4.04 2.11
N ASP A 66 -13.27 4.93 1.14
CA ASP A 66 -13.21 4.60 -0.28
C ASP A 66 -11.76 4.41 -0.77
N ALA A 67 -10.80 5.06 -0.12
CA ALA A 67 -9.37 4.89 -0.36
C ALA A 67 -8.55 5.33 0.85
N MET A 68 -7.30 4.84 0.95
CA MET A 68 -6.32 5.33 1.91
C MET A 68 -4.99 5.60 1.23
N LEU A 69 -4.42 6.77 1.50
CA LEU A 69 -3.08 7.15 1.09
C LEU A 69 -2.12 7.00 2.25
N MET A 70 -1.09 6.18 2.05
CA MET A 70 0.03 6.02 2.96
C MET A 70 1.18 6.92 2.46
N LEU A 71 1.52 7.93 3.24
CA LEU A 71 2.38 9.03 2.84
C LEU A 71 3.85 8.82 3.24
N GLY A 72 4.28 7.57 3.25
CA GLY A 72 5.64 7.19 3.61
C GLY A 72 5.77 6.71 5.05
N ASP A 73 6.93 6.18 5.38
CA ASP A 73 7.22 5.48 6.63
C ASP A 73 6.19 4.39 6.94
N ASN A 74 5.86 3.64 5.92
CA ASN A 74 4.88 2.57 6.03
C ASN A 74 5.42 1.39 6.82
N VAL A 75 6.73 1.19 6.73
CA VAL A 75 7.53 0.23 7.49
C VAL A 75 8.86 0.86 7.85
N TYR A 76 9.48 0.37 8.91
CA TYR A 76 10.78 0.82 9.38
C TYR A 76 11.78 -0.31 9.15
N LEU A 77 12.51 -0.22 8.05
CA LEU A 77 13.50 -1.22 7.64
C LEU A 77 14.80 -1.02 8.42
N ASP A 78 15.29 0.21 8.46
CA ASP A 78 16.42 0.68 9.28
C ASP A 78 17.75 -0.10 9.13
N LEU A 79 17.90 -0.83 8.03
CA LEU A 79 19.10 -1.55 7.68
C LEU A 79 19.54 -1.20 6.25
N PRO A 80 20.69 -0.51 6.09
CA PRO A 80 21.18 -0.06 4.77
C PRO A 80 21.84 -1.21 3.99
N GLU A 81 21.24 -2.36 4.02
CA GLU A 81 21.74 -3.55 3.34
C GLU A 81 20.82 -3.94 2.21
N MET A 82 21.25 -4.86 1.39
CA MET A 82 20.40 -5.37 0.30
C MET A 82 19.16 -6.04 0.87
N ALA A 83 18.05 -5.83 0.17
CA ALA A 83 16.77 -6.44 0.51
C ALA A 83 16.91 -7.96 0.72
N GLY A 84 16.51 -8.43 1.88
CA GLY A 84 16.64 -9.81 2.31
C GLY A 84 15.50 -10.25 3.20
N ALA A 85 15.63 -11.43 3.81
CA ALA A 85 14.57 -12.05 4.61
C ALA A 85 14.05 -11.16 5.74
N PHE A 86 14.89 -10.33 6.35
CA PHE A 86 14.48 -9.40 7.39
C PHE A 86 13.55 -8.31 6.83
N HIS A 87 13.86 -7.77 5.66
CA HIS A 87 13.05 -6.75 5.01
C HIS A 87 11.69 -7.32 4.58
N ASP A 88 11.68 -8.51 4.00
CA ASP A 88 10.43 -9.21 3.67
C ASP A 88 9.61 -9.48 4.94
N TYR A 89 10.23 -9.90 6.05
CA TYR A 89 9.55 -10.10 7.33
C TYR A 89 8.96 -8.80 7.89
N THR A 90 9.63 -7.66 7.74
CA THR A 90 9.14 -6.36 8.21
C THR A 90 7.82 -5.97 7.54
N TYR A 91 7.69 -6.22 6.24
CA TYR A 91 6.41 -6.10 5.54
C TYR A 91 5.41 -7.17 5.97
N TYR A 92 5.84 -8.43 5.97
CA TYR A 92 4.97 -9.57 6.28
C TYR A 92 4.30 -9.44 7.65
N ARG A 93 5.03 -9.05 8.70
CA ARG A 93 4.47 -8.92 10.05
C ARG A 93 3.30 -7.94 10.12
N ARG A 94 3.33 -6.85 9.33
CA ARG A 94 2.22 -5.90 9.22
C ARG A 94 1.09 -6.48 8.37
N GLN A 95 1.42 -7.00 7.21
CA GLN A 95 0.45 -7.55 6.27
C GLN A 95 -0.28 -8.79 6.82
N SER A 96 0.34 -9.54 7.73
CA SER A 96 -0.28 -10.68 8.41
C SER A 96 -1.12 -10.28 9.63
N ASN A 97 -1.02 -9.03 10.09
CA ASN A 97 -1.79 -8.56 11.25
C ASN A 97 -3.30 -8.56 10.92
N PRO A 98 -4.16 -9.19 11.77
CA PRO A 98 -5.60 -9.30 11.49
C PRO A 98 -6.29 -7.95 11.32
N ASP A 99 -5.92 -6.95 12.11
CA ASP A 99 -6.53 -5.62 12.03
C ASP A 99 -6.16 -4.90 10.74
N PHE A 100 -4.90 -5.01 10.30
CA PHE A 100 -4.45 -4.48 9.02
C PHE A 100 -5.13 -5.20 7.85
N ARG A 101 -5.20 -6.54 7.90
CA ARG A 101 -5.90 -7.35 6.89
C ARG A 101 -7.37 -6.96 6.76
N LYS A 102 -8.02 -6.63 7.87
CA LYS A 102 -9.41 -6.15 7.86
C LYS A 102 -9.56 -4.85 7.08
N LEU A 103 -8.63 -3.92 7.24
CA LEU A 103 -8.63 -2.67 6.47
C LEU A 103 -8.42 -2.94 4.98
N VAL A 104 -7.35 -3.63 4.61
CA VAL A 104 -6.99 -3.83 3.18
C VAL A 104 -7.94 -4.77 2.45
N ALA A 105 -8.75 -5.55 3.16
CA ALA A 105 -9.76 -6.42 2.55
C ALA A 105 -10.89 -5.66 1.84
N SER A 106 -11.08 -4.38 2.15
CA SER A 106 -12.18 -3.58 1.60
C SER A 106 -11.80 -2.15 1.21
N THR A 107 -10.59 -1.72 1.52
CA THR A 107 -10.12 -0.35 1.27
C THR A 107 -8.91 -0.39 0.36
N PRO A 108 -8.98 0.18 -0.85
CA PRO A 108 -7.81 0.38 -1.70
C PRO A 108 -6.75 1.20 -0.97
N MET A 109 -5.51 0.71 -1.00
CA MET A 109 -4.37 1.35 -0.37
C MET A 109 -3.42 1.86 -1.46
N TYR A 110 -3.07 3.12 -1.38
CA TYR A 110 -2.05 3.76 -2.22
C TYR A 110 -0.89 4.21 -1.34
N SER A 111 0.32 4.05 -1.80
CA SER A 111 1.48 4.31 -0.96
C SER A 111 2.60 5.00 -1.72
N ILE A 112 3.25 5.94 -1.06
CA ILE A 112 4.57 6.42 -1.42
C ILE A 112 5.57 5.93 -0.37
N TRP A 113 6.85 5.91 -0.71
CA TRP A 113 7.88 5.65 0.29
C TRP A 113 8.42 6.95 0.89
N ASP A 114 9.03 6.83 2.07
CA ASP A 114 9.95 7.80 2.63
C ASP A 114 11.23 7.09 3.05
N ASP A 115 12.08 7.71 3.81
CA ASP A 115 13.44 7.25 4.14
C ASP A 115 13.47 5.89 4.85
N HIS A 116 12.59 5.65 5.82
CA HIS A 116 12.49 4.35 6.51
C HIS A 116 11.96 3.20 5.62
N ASP A 117 11.13 3.48 4.64
CA ASP A 117 10.73 2.50 3.62
C ASP A 117 11.87 2.21 2.65
N ALA A 118 12.72 3.21 2.43
CA ALA A 118 13.84 3.10 1.53
C ALA A 118 14.98 2.30 2.16
N VAL A 119 15.52 2.71 3.30
CA VAL A 119 16.63 2.01 3.96
C VAL A 119 16.78 2.37 5.43
N ILE A 120 16.93 3.66 5.78
CA ILE A 120 17.31 4.18 7.10
C ILE A 120 16.97 5.66 7.21
N ASP A 121 16.79 6.10 8.45
CA ASP A 121 16.47 7.48 8.85
C ASP A 121 17.30 8.54 8.11
N ASP A 122 16.63 9.56 7.61
CA ASP A 122 17.20 10.70 6.87
C ASP A 122 17.99 10.34 5.59
N ILE A 123 17.76 9.18 5.00
CA ILE A 123 18.46 8.77 3.77
C ILE A 123 17.95 9.54 2.55
N TRP A 124 18.88 10.02 1.76
CA TRP A 124 18.56 10.56 0.44
C TRP A 124 18.84 9.54 -0.66
N MET A 125 17.82 9.21 -1.44
CA MET A 125 17.92 8.26 -2.55
C MET A 125 18.90 8.70 -3.66
N GLY A 126 19.31 9.95 -3.69
CA GLY A 126 20.22 10.47 -4.69
C GLY A 126 19.61 10.51 -6.08
N ARG A 127 20.34 11.11 -7.03
CA ARG A 127 19.89 11.34 -8.41
C ARG A 127 20.12 10.16 -9.36
N TYR A 128 20.94 9.20 -8.98
CA TYR A 128 21.28 8.08 -9.85
C TYR A 128 20.35 6.90 -9.59
N ARG A 129 19.90 6.25 -10.68
CA ARG A 129 19.00 5.11 -10.59
C ARG A 129 19.62 3.89 -9.93
N ASP A 130 20.89 3.62 -10.24
CA ASP A 130 21.63 2.41 -9.85
C ASP A 130 22.63 2.64 -8.70
N LYS A 131 22.66 3.84 -8.15
CA LYS A 131 23.58 4.20 -7.07
C LYS A 131 22.84 4.90 -5.94
N PRO A 132 23.12 4.50 -4.70
CA PRO A 132 23.93 3.35 -4.28
C PRO A 132 23.33 1.99 -4.69
N ASP A 133 24.11 0.92 -4.60
CA ASP A 133 23.76 -0.40 -5.16
C ASP A 133 22.53 -1.05 -4.49
N TRP A 134 22.21 -0.68 -3.26
CA TRP A 134 21.01 -1.14 -2.55
C TRP A 134 19.69 -0.55 -3.07
N LYS A 135 19.77 0.54 -3.81
CA LYS A 135 18.60 1.34 -4.19
C LYS A 135 17.57 0.56 -5.02
N GLN A 136 17.99 -0.08 -6.10
CA GLN A 136 17.06 -0.83 -6.94
C GLN A 136 16.43 -2.04 -6.22
N PRO A 137 17.19 -2.83 -5.44
CA PRO A 137 16.60 -3.86 -4.59
C PRO A 137 15.52 -3.35 -3.64
N MET A 138 15.71 -2.17 -3.03
CA MET A 138 14.73 -1.59 -2.10
C MET A 138 13.49 -1.07 -2.81
N VAL A 139 13.65 -0.42 -3.97
CA VAL A 139 12.52 -0.03 -4.84
C VAL A 139 11.71 -1.26 -5.26
N ASN A 140 12.38 -2.34 -5.63
CA ASN A 140 11.71 -3.58 -6.00
C ASN A 140 10.98 -4.20 -4.81
N LEU A 141 11.54 -4.10 -3.60
CA LEU A 141 10.90 -4.56 -2.38
C LEU A 141 9.61 -3.77 -2.11
N PHE A 142 9.66 -2.45 -2.19
CA PHE A 142 8.49 -1.59 -2.05
C PHE A 142 7.41 -1.96 -3.07
N ASN A 143 7.76 -2.02 -4.35
CA ASN A 143 6.81 -2.33 -5.42
C ASN A 143 6.18 -3.73 -5.32
N ARG A 144 6.86 -4.70 -4.70
CA ARG A 144 6.25 -6.01 -4.41
C ARG A 144 5.18 -5.95 -3.34
N ASN A 145 5.26 -4.98 -2.45
CA ASN A 145 4.41 -4.89 -1.27
C ASN A 145 3.25 -3.89 -1.42
N TRP A 146 3.35 -2.98 -2.39
CA TRP A 146 2.35 -1.94 -2.64
C TRP A 146 1.90 -1.96 -4.10
N VAL A 147 0.60 -2.18 -4.31
CA VAL A 147 -0.01 -2.17 -5.65
C VAL A 147 -0.47 -0.75 -5.95
N ASN A 148 0.43 0.05 -6.48
CA ASN A 148 0.15 1.43 -6.86
C ASN A 148 -0.25 1.53 -8.34
N PRO A 149 -0.96 2.60 -8.76
CA PRO A 149 -1.21 2.87 -10.17
C PRO A 149 0.09 3.10 -10.95
N GLY A 150 0.09 2.76 -12.23
CA GLY A 150 1.21 3.07 -13.12
C GLY A 150 2.40 2.12 -13.03
N GLU A 151 2.17 0.83 -12.80
CA GLU A 151 3.24 -0.18 -12.84
C GLU A 151 4.18 0.01 -14.03
N GLY A 152 5.47 0.10 -13.75
CA GLY A 152 6.55 0.13 -14.76
C GLY A 152 6.69 1.42 -15.55
N VAL A 153 6.02 2.49 -15.16
CA VAL A 153 5.94 3.72 -15.97
C VAL A 153 7.15 4.65 -15.77
N THR A 154 7.94 4.50 -14.72
CA THR A 154 9.02 5.44 -14.47
C THR A 154 10.38 4.90 -14.82
N GLU A 155 11.12 5.62 -15.67
CA GLU A 155 12.54 5.39 -15.94
C GLU A 155 13.42 5.61 -14.69
N TRP A 156 12.87 6.30 -13.69
CA TRP A 156 13.50 6.60 -12.41
C TRP A 156 12.84 5.85 -11.27
N PRO A 157 13.60 5.40 -10.29
CA PRO A 157 13.02 4.85 -9.07
C PRO A 157 12.32 5.99 -8.31
N GLY A 158 11.02 6.08 -8.50
CA GLY A 158 10.15 7.03 -7.86
C GLY A 158 8.83 6.35 -7.50
N CYS A 159 8.05 6.98 -6.62
CA CYS A 159 6.74 6.50 -6.19
C CYS A 159 5.64 7.53 -6.48
N TRP A 160 5.90 8.46 -7.39
CA TRP A 160 4.89 9.43 -7.82
C TRP A 160 4.00 8.83 -8.90
N TYR A 161 2.72 9.06 -8.75
CA TYR A 161 1.66 8.65 -9.68
C TYR A 161 0.44 9.54 -9.46
N SER A 162 -0.50 9.54 -10.38
CA SER A 162 -1.81 10.15 -10.21
C SER A 162 -2.91 9.12 -10.46
N PHE A 163 -4.07 9.37 -9.88
CA PHE A 163 -5.29 8.65 -10.12
C PHE A 163 -6.49 9.55 -9.81
N SER A 164 -7.65 9.21 -10.37
CA SER A 164 -8.86 10.00 -10.16
C SER A 164 -9.91 9.21 -9.41
N ILE A 165 -10.64 9.90 -8.53
CA ILE A 165 -11.88 9.42 -7.94
C ILE A 165 -12.99 10.40 -8.35
N GLY A 166 -13.77 10.02 -9.34
CA GLY A 166 -14.77 10.92 -9.91
C GLY A 166 -14.16 12.15 -10.56
N ASP A 167 -14.48 13.33 -10.05
CA ASP A 167 -14.00 14.64 -10.52
C ASP A 167 -12.77 15.18 -9.73
N VAL A 168 -12.20 14.37 -8.87
CA VAL A 168 -11.00 14.71 -8.08
C VAL A 168 -9.81 13.88 -8.55
N GLU A 169 -8.67 14.53 -8.82
CA GLU A 169 -7.37 13.94 -9.13
C GLU A 169 -6.38 14.17 -7.99
#